data_32893e18a4f34278de5973e60ee8d3f8
#
_entry.id   32893e18a4f34278de5973e60ee8d3f8
#
_cell.length_a   1.000
_cell.length_b   1.000
_cell.length_c   1.000
_cell.angle_alpha   90.00
_cell.angle_beta   90.00
_cell.angle_gamma   90.00
#
_symmetry.space_group_name_H-M   'P 1'
#
loop_
_entity.id
_entity.type
_entity.pdbx_description
1 polymer ?
#
loop_
_entity_poly.entity_id
_entity_poly.type
_entity_poly.pdbx_seq_one_letter_code
_entity_poly.pdbx_strand_id
1 'polypeptide(L)'
;MISGRPLVRVQYRPVFIMGFVYILQSEISGKFYIGSTIDVDTRVDRHNAGHHKSTKAYRPWILVYVEKFDTLVGARRRERQIKSWKNPAYMIKALGIKLAS
;
A
#
# COMPACT_ATOMS: atom_id res chain seq x y z
N MET A 1 18.87 -12.73 -35.88
CA MET A 1 18.41 -12.55 -35.63
C MET A 1 17.99 -12.22 -34.82
N ILE A 2 17.99 -12.19 -34.41
CA ILE A 2 17.69 -11.88 -33.80
C ILE A 2 16.79 -11.45 -33.24
N SER A 3 16.41 -11.31 -33.33
CA SER A 3 15.20 -10.96 -33.20
C SER A 3 14.43 -11.22 -31.95
N GLY A 4 13.99 -12.08 -31.38
CA GLY A 4 13.14 -12.36 -30.25
C GLY A 4 13.49 -11.70 -28.97
N ARG A 5 14.50 -10.96 -28.93
CA ARG A 5 14.97 -10.36 -27.70
C ARG A 5 14.01 -9.40 -27.04
N PRO A 6 13.33 -8.55 -27.80
CA PRO A 6 12.37 -7.66 -27.16
C PRO A 6 11.32 -8.39 -26.35
N LEU A 7 10.94 -9.57 -26.84
CA LEU A 7 9.93 -10.35 -26.15
C LEU A 7 10.39 -10.81 -24.79
N VAL A 8 11.66 -11.17 -24.70
CA VAL A 8 12.19 -11.67 -23.45
C VAL A 8 12.12 -10.62 -22.37
N ARG A 9 12.44 -9.40 -22.70
CA ARG A 9 12.44 -8.33 -21.73
C ARG A 9 11.06 -8.08 -21.14
N VAL A 10 10.05 -8.20 -21.97
CA VAL A 10 8.70 -7.92 -21.55
C VAL A 10 8.26 -8.84 -20.42
N GLN A 11 8.79 -10.02 -20.38
CA GLN A 11 8.33 -11.04 -19.45
C GLN A 11 8.75 -10.81 -18.00
N TYR A 12 9.74 -9.98 -17.78
CA TYR A 12 10.35 -9.95 -16.45
C TYR A 12 9.71 -9.01 -15.48
N ARG A 13 9.16 -7.96 -15.95
CA ARG A 13 8.94 -6.84 -15.07
C ARG A 13 7.92 -7.03 -13.97
N PRO A 14 6.69 -7.39 -14.27
CA PRO A 14 5.67 -7.23 -13.24
C PRO A 14 5.77 -8.22 -12.09
N VAL A 15 6.25 -9.43 -12.35
CA VAL A 15 6.19 -10.48 -11.33
C VAL A 15 7.29 -10.39 -10.29
N PHE A 16 8.38 -9.69 -10.59
CA PHE A 16 9.52 -9.62 -9.69
C PHE A 16 9.68 -8.27 -9.00
N ILE A 17 8.72 -7.38 -9.19
CA ILE A 17 8.77 -6.08 -8.53
C ILE A 17 8.33 -6.26 -7.09
N MET A 18 9.16 -5.79 -6.16
CA MET A 18 8.81 -5.78 -4.75
C MET A 18 7.57 -4.94 -4.52
N GLY A 19 6.80 -5.33 -3.52
CA GLY A 19 5.62 -4.60 -3.14
C GLY A 19 5.57 -4.35 -1.66
N PHE A 20 4.73 -3.41 -1.28
CA PHE A 20 4.54 -3.02 0.10
C PHE A 20 3.06 -2.89 0.40
N VAL A 21 2.65 -3.39 1.56
CA VAL A 21 1.38 -3.00 2.14
C VAL A 21 1.67 -1.80 3.03
N TYR A 22 0.81 -0.79 2.94
CA TYR A 22 0.93 0.38 3.79
C TYR A 22 -0.43 0.72 4.39
N ILE A 23 -0.39 1.29 5.58
CA ILE A 23 -1.60 1.74 6.25
C ILE A 23 -1.40 3.19 6.66
N LEU A 24 -2.36 4.01 6.30
CA LEU A 24 -2.37 5.42 6.63
C LEU A 24 -3.46 5.67 7.66
N GLN A 25 -3.24 6.64 8.55
CA GLN A 25 -4.27 7.11 9.46
C GLN A 25 -4.51 8.59 9.22
N SER A 26 -5.78 8.97 9.09
CA SER A 26 -6.16 10.37 8.95
C SER A 26 -5.98 11.09 10.27
N GLU A 27 -5.31 12.24 10.23
CA GLU A 27 -5.12 13.05 11.43
C GLU A 27 -6.41 13.74 11.86
N ILE A 28 -7.33 13.96 10.93
CA ILE A 28 -8.56 14.69 11.27
C ILE A 28 -9.71 13.77 11.67
N SER A 29 -9.76 12.54 11.12
CA SER A 29 -10.89 11.64 11.40
C SER A 29 -10.50 10.39 12.16
N GLY A 30 -9.21 10.04 12.18
CA GLY A 30 -8.75 8.79 12.76
C GLY A 30 -9.00 7.57 11.87
N LYS A 31 -9.63 7.73 10.72
CA LYS A 31 -9.88 6.63 9.80
C LYS A 31 -8.60 6.07 9.22
N PHE A 32 -8.64 4.80 8.85
CA PHE A 32 -7.50 4.12 8.24
C PHE A 32 -7.73 3.90 6.76
N TYR A 33 -6.64 3.93 6.00
CA TYR A 33 -6.62 3.54 4.60
C TYR A 33 -5.55 2.47 4.41
N ILE A 34 -5.91 1.37 3.78
CA ILE A 34 -5.01 0.24 3.55
C ILE A 34 -4.79 0.10 2.05
N GLY A 35 -3.52 0.03 1.64
CA GLY A 35 -3.20 -0.09 0.22
C GLY A 35 -1.94 -0.89 -0.01
N SER A 36 -1.62 -1.09 -1.26
CA SER A 36 -0.36 -1.71 -1.67
C SER A 36 0.24 -0.91 -2.81
N THR A 37 1.58 -0.91 -2.87
CA THR A 37 2.30 -0.10 -3.85
C THR A 37 3.71 -0.63 -4.00
N ILE A 38 4.37 -0.23 -5.09
CA ILE A 38 5.80 -0.48 -5.24
C ILE A 38 6.65 0.66 -4.67
N ASP A 39 6.03 1.79 -4.34
CA ASP A 39 6.75 2.97 -3.86
C ASP A 39 5.89 3.68 -2.81
N VAL A 40 6.20 3.41 -1.54
CA VAL A 40 5.41 3.93 -0.43
C VAL A 40 5.46 5.44 -0.34
N ASP A 41 6.65 6.01 -0.42
CA ASP A 41 6.81 7.46 -0.24
C ASP A 41 6.02 8.24 -1.28
N THR A 42 6.14 7.85 -2.54
CA THR A 42 5.40 8.50 -3.61
C THR A 42 3.89 8.36 -3.40
N ARG A 43 3.45 7.19 -2.98
CA ARG A 43 2.03 6.95 -2.79
C ARG A 43 1.47 7.77 -1.64
N VAL A 44 2.20 7.88 -0.53
CA VAL A 44 1.79 8.73 0.59
C VAL A 44 1.70 10.18 0.16
N ASP A 45 2.69 10.65 -0.60
CA ASP A 45 2.69 12.01 -1.10
C ASP A 45 1.46 12.27 -1.98
N ARG A 46 1.09 11.33 -2.81
CA ARG A 46 -0.08 11.47 -3.68
C ARG A 46 -1.38 11.53 -2.87
N HIS A 47 -1.50 10.71 -1.83
CA HIS A 47 -2.68 10.79 -0.95
C HIS A 47 -2.78 12.18 -0.33
N ASN A 48 -1.66 12.69 0.17
CA ASN A 48 -1.65 14.00 0.83
C ASN A 48 -1.77 15.17 -0.15
N ALA A 49 -1.44 14.94 -1.42
CA ALA A 49 -1.66 15.95 -2.46
C ALA A 49 -3.10 15.96 -2.99
N GLY A 50 -3.91 14.98 -2.57
CA GLY A 50 -5.30 14.92 -2.97
C GLY A 50 -5.55 14.25 -4.32
N HIS A 51 -4.60 13.43 -4.78
CA HIS A 51 -4.74 12.73 -6.06
C HIS A 51 -5.73 11.57 -6.01
N HIS A 52 -6.03 11.04 -4.84
CA HIS A 52 -6.96 9.93 -4.70
C HIS A 52 -8.27 10.44 -4.12
N LYS A 53 -9.34 10.26 -4.88
CA LYS A 53 -10.64 10.79 -4.53
C LYS A 53 -11.13 10.29 -3.18
N SER A 54 -10.91 9.03 -2.89
CA SER A 54 -11.42 8.41 -1.66
C SER A 54 -10.72 8.90 -0.39
N THR A 55 -9.51 9.43 -0.52
CA THR A 55 -8.74 9.87 0.65
C THR A 55 -8.59 11.37 0.75
N LYS A 56 -8.97 12.09 -0.29
CA LYS A 56 -8.75 13.54 -0.38
C LYS A 56 -9.38 14.31 0.78
N ALA A 57 -10.57 13.93 1.17
CA ALA A 57 -11.34 14.67 2.19
C ALA A 57 -10.78 14.47 3.61
N TYR A 58 -9.95 13.48 3.82
CA TYR A 58 -9.48 13.11 5.17
C TYR A 58 -8.00 13.42 5.38
N ARG A 59 -7.42 14.22 4.49
CA ARG A 59 -6.04 14.67 4.64
C ARG A 59 -5.88 15.53 5.87
N PRO A 60 -4.69 15.55 6.51
CA PRO A 60 -3.48 14.83 6.11
C PRO A 60 -3.46 13.40 6.63
N TRP A 61 -2.73 12.55 5.91
CA TRP A 61 -2.57 11.14 6.23
C TRP A 61 -1.16 10.88 6.77
N ILE A 62 -1.10 10.09 7.82
CA ILE A 62 0.17 9.68 8.44
C ILE A 62 0.37 8.20 8.19
N LEU A 63 1.58 7.83 7.75
CA LEU A 63 1.94 6.44 7.56
C LEU A 63 2.16 5.79 8.92
N VAL A 64 1.36 4.76 9.23
CA VAL A 64 1.43 4.09 10.54
C VAL A 64 1.89 2.64 10.44
N TYR A 65 1.99 2.07 9.24
CA TYR A 65 2.40 0.68 9.09
C TYR A 65 2.89 0.41 7.67
N VAL A 66 3.97 -0.37 7.54
CA VAL A 66 4.50 -0.83 6.25
C VAL A 66 4.94 -2.27 6.40
N GLU A 67 4.62 -3.08 5.40
CA GLU A 67 5.10 -4.45 5.34
C GLU A 67 5.60 -4.73 3.92
N LYS A 68 6.83 -5.26 3.82
CA LYS A 68 7.49 -5.49 2.54
C LYS A 68 7.26 -6.92 2.06
N PHE A 69 7.09 -7.09 0.76
CA PHE A 69 6.94 -8.38 0.10
C PHE A 69 7.85 -8.47 -1.12
N ASP A 70 8.26 -9.68 -1.45
CA ASP A 70 9.12 -9.90 -2.61
C ASP A 70 8.44 -9.51 -3.92
N THR A 71 7.12 -9.58 -3.96
CA THR A 71 6.35 -9.23 -5.16
C THR A 71 5.15 -8.36 -4.80
N LEU A 72 4.72 -7.57 -5.78
CA LEU A 72 3.50 -6.77 -5.63
C LEU A 72 2.28 -7.67 -5.46
N VAL A 73 2.27 -8.84 -6.10
CA VAL A 73 1.18 -9.79 -5.96
C VAL A 73 1.03 -10.23 -4.50
N GLY A 74 2.15 -10.51 -3.84
CA GLY A 74 2.13 -10.87 -2.43
C GLY A 74 1.60 -9.75 -1.55
N ALA A 75 2.02 -8.52 -1.84
CA ALA A 75 1.53 -7.35 -1.10
C ALA A 75 0.02 -7.19 -1.29
N ARG A 76 -0.47 -7.34 -2.51
CA ARG A 76 -1.91 -7.22 -2.78
C ARG A 76 -2.72 -8.28 -2.08
N ARG A 77 -2.19 -9.49 -1.98
CA ARG A 77 -2.84 -10.56 -1.24
C ARG A 77 -2.96 -10.22 0.23
N ARG A 78 -1.89 -9.69 0.80
CA ARG A 78 -1.90 -9.27 2.20
C ARG A 78 -2.86 -8.11 2.44
N GLU A 79 -2.88 -7.15 1.53
CA GLU A 79 -3.83 -6.04 1.61
C GLU A 79 -5.27 -6.55 1.70
N ARG A 80 -5.64 -7.50 0.83
CA ARG A 80 -6.98 -8.07 0.85
C ARG A 80 -7.27 -8.78 2.16
N GLN A 81 -6.28 -9.50 2.69
CA GLN A 81 -6.44 -10.17 3.96
C GLN A 81 -6.74 -9.18 5.08
N ILE A 82 -5.94 -8.12 5.17
CA ILE A 82 -6.12 -7.11 6.22
C ILE A 82 -7.48 -6.44 6.08
N LYS A 83 -7.87 -6.08 4.87
CA LYS A 83 -9.18 -5.48 4.63
C LYS A 83 -10.33 -6.41 5.03
N SER A 84 -10.13 -7.71 4.91
CA SER A 84 -11.18 -8.67 5.24
C SER A 84 -11.50 -8.72 6.73
N TRP A 85 -10.60 -8.26 7.58
CA TRP A 85 -10.85 -8.25 9.03
C TRP A 85 -11.97 -7.29 9.42
N LYS A 86 -12.14 -6.20 8.70
CA LYS A 86 -13.21 -5.21 8.91
C LYS A 86 -13.34 -4.72 10.35
N ASN A 87 -12.25 -4.71 11.07
CA ASN A 87 -12.23 -4.34 12.48
C ASN A 87 -10.93 -3.60 12.78
N PRO A 88 -10.98 -2.27 12.85
CA PRO A 88 -9.77 -1.48 13.09
C PRO A 88 -9.07 -1.83 14.39
N ALA A 89 -9.81 -2.11 15.46
CA ALA A 89 -9.19 -2.47 16.73
C ALA A 89 -8.41 -3.77 16.62
N TYR A 90 -8.96 -4.75 15.92
CA TYR A 90 -8.26 -6.01 15.69
C TYR A 90 -7.01 -5.78 14.85
N MET A 91 -7.13 -4.98 13.79
CA MET A 91 -6.01 -4.66 12.90
C MET A 91 -4.86 -4.02 13.67
N ILE A 92 -5.15 -3.03 14.49
CA ILE A 92 -4.15 -2.34 15.29
C ILE A 92 -3.41 -3.34 16.17
N LYS A 93 -4.14 -4.20 16.85
CA LYS A 93 -3.56 -5.18 17.75
C LYS A 93 -2.76 -6.24 17.00
N ALA A 94 -3.34 -6.80 15.94
CA ALA A 94 -2.72 -7.88 15.18
C ALA A 94 -1.43 -7.45 14.50
N LEU A 95 -1.37 -6.21 14.02
CA LEU A 95 -0.20 -5.70 13.30
C LEU A 95 0.75 -4.89 14.18
N GLY A 96 0.39 -4.65 15.43
CA GLY A 96 1.23 -3.87 16.34
C GLY A 96 1.37 -2.42 15.90
N ILE A 97 0.29 -1.84 15.39
CA ILE A 97 0.33 -0.48 14.87
C ILE A 97 0.41 0.52 16.01
N LYS A 98 1.34 1.50 15.87
CA LYS A 98 1.38 2.65 16.76
C LYS A 98 0.56 3.76 16.14
N LEU A 99 -0.47 4.19 16.84
CA LEU A 99 -1.38 5.20 16.32
C LEU A 99 -0.69 6.56 16.24
N ALA A 100 -1.07 7.32 15.24
CA ALA A 100 -0.68 8.72 15.12
C ALA A 100 -1.44 9.49 16.20
N SER A 101 -0.73 10.32 16.95
CA SER A 101 -1.37 11.05 18.04
C SER A 101 -0.96 12.50 18.08
#